data_ec51dd4ff0ec8b63897aadc3fe935f47
#
_entry.id   ec51dd4ff0ec8b63897aadc3fe935f47
#
_cell.length_a   1.000
_cell.length_b   1.000
_cell.length_c   1.000
_cell.angle_alpha   90.00
_cell.angle_beta   90.00
_cell.angle_gamma   90.00
#
_symmetry.space_group_name_H-M   'P 1'
#
loop_
_entity.id
_entity.type
_entity.pdbx_description
1 polymer ?
#
loop_
_entity_poly.entity_id
_entity_poly.type
_entity_poly.pdbx_seq_one_letter_code
_entity_poly.pdbx_strand_id
1 'polypeptide(L)'
;GKFVTSRHLRDRLFKELNTDVSLRVEETPGVENSFKVSGRGELHLSVLIENMRREGYEFAVSKAEVLYHTDERGKKLEPMELAYIDVPDDCTGSVIQKLSQRKGELLGMSPINGGYTRLQFSIPSRGLIGYRGEFLTDTKGNGIINSSFEGYEEYKGDISYRKNGSLIAYESGDAITYGLFNAQERGTLFIGPGEKVYAGMIVGENPRTEDIEVNVCKTKHLTNTRSSSADEALRLVPPKILSLEQALSLIHI
;
A
#
# COMPACT_ATOMS: atom_id res chain seq x y z
N GLY A 1 -16.70 11.16 -9.13
CA GLY A 1 -17.61 10.04 -8.84
C GLY A 1 -19.08 10.46 -8.81
N LYS A 2 -19.96 9.49 -8.82
CA LYS A 2 -21.41 9.73 -8.73
C LYS A 2 -21.85 10.05 -7.29
N PHE A 3 -21.15 9.48 -6.32
CA PHE A 3 -21.44 9.60 -4.89
C PHE A 3 -20.21 10.14 -4.14
N VAL A 4 -20.20 11.44 -3.85
CA VAL A 4 -19.05 12.16 -3.27
C VAL A 4 -19.34 12.74 -1.88
N THR A 5 -20.56 12.57 -1.34
CA THR A 5 -20.91 13.11 -0.03
C THR A 5 -20.72 12.08 1.08
N SER A 6 -20.33 12.54 2.27
CA SER A 6 -20.20 11.71 3.46
C SER A 6 -21.50 10.97 3.83
N ARG A 7 -22.65 11.59 3.57
CA ARG A 7 -23.95 10.94 3.79
C ARG A 7 -24.11 9.69 2.91
N HIS A 8 -23.76 9.78 1.63
CA HIS A 8 -23.81 8.61 0.73
C HIS A 8 -22.86 7.52 1.19
N LEU A 9 -21.62 7.90 1.61
CA LEU A 9 -20.65 6.96 2.16
C LEU A 9 -21.17 6.27 3.42
N ARG A 10 -21.73 7.04 4.35
CA ARG A 10 -22.34 6.54 5.57
C ARG A 10 -23.42 5.51 5.27
N ASP A 11 -24.41 5.90 4.47
CA ASP A 11 -25.55 5.04 4.14
C ASP A 11 -25.08 3.74 3.48
N ARG A 12 -24.07 3.81 2.61
CA ARG A 12 -23.50 2.63 1.94
C ARG A 12 -22.74 1.71 2.91
N LEU A 13 -21.88 2.26 3.76
CA LEU A 13 -21.10 1.50 4.74
C LEU A 13 -22.01 0.82 5.77
N PHE A 14 -23.00 1.54 6.31
CA PHE A 14 -23.95 0.96 7.25
C PHE A 14 -24.87 -0.08 6.62
N LYS A 15 -25.20 0.05 5.33
CA LYS A 15 -25.94 -0.98 4.59
C LYS A 15 -25.15 -2.28 4.48
N GLU A 16 -23.81 -2.22 4.33
CA GLU A 16 -22.96 -3.41 4.25
C GLU A 16 -23.02 -4.26 5.52
N LEU A 17 -23.21 -3.65 6.68
CA LEU A 17 -23.33 -4.36 7.96
C LEU A 17 -24.52 -5.33 8.00
N ASN A 18 -25.52 -5.15 7.15
CA ASN A 18 -26.66 -6.07 7.07
C ASN A 18 -26.31 -7.39 6.38
N THR A 19 -25.25 -7.41 5.57
CA THR A 19 -24.83 -8.57 4.78
C THR A 19 -23.50 -9.15 5.24
N ASP A 20 -22.65 -8.34 5.85
CA ASP A 20 -21.33 -8.73 6.33
C ASP A 20 -21.19 -8.55 7.85
N VAL A 21 -21.39 -9.63 8.59
CA VAL A 21 -21.33 -9.67 10.06
C VAL A 21 -19.91 -9.52 10.61
N SER A 22 -18.89 -9.64 9.76
CA SER A 22 -17.47 -9.49 10.17
C SER A 22 -16.93 -8.08 9.96
N LEU A 23 -17.74 -7.20 9.40
CA LEU A 23 -17.43 -5.79 9.21
C LEU A 23 -17.91 -4.97 10.42
N ARG A 24 -17.11 -4.00 10.82
CA ARG A 24 -17.48 -2.99 11.81
C ARG A 24 -17.23 -1.61 11.25
N VAL A 25 -18.21 -0.74 11.37
CA VAL A 25 -18.16 0.66 10.91
C VAL A 25 -18.47 1.58 12.09
N GLU A 26 -17.60 2.53 12.34
CA GLU A 26 -17.73 3.53 13.39
C GLU A 26 -17.44 4.92 12.81
N GLU A 27 -18.16 5.94 13.24
CA GLU A 27 -17.82 7.33 12.94
C GLU A 27 -16.60 7.74 13.76
N THR A 28 -15.64 8.44 13.15
CA THR A 28 -14.43 8.86 13.85
C THR A 28 -14.74 10.05 14.77
N PRO A 29 -14.59 9.94 16.09
CA PRO A 29 -14.88 11.02 17.02
C PRO A 29 -14.05 12.27 16.71
N GLY A 30 -14.69 13.42 16.56
CA GLY A 30 -14.02 14.71 16.36
C GLY A 30 -13.52 14.97 14.93
N VAL A 31 -13.72 14.06 14.00
CA VAL A 31 -13.36 14.23 12.58
C VAL A 31 -14.61 14.08 11.73
N GLU A 32 -15.09 15.18 11.17
CA GLU A 32 -16.24 15.15 10.27
C GLU A 32 -15.92 14.33 9.01
N ASN A 33 -16.92 13.59 8.54
CA ASN A 33 -16.85 12.83 7.28
C ASN A 33 -15.82 11.69 7.26
N SER A 34 -15.40 11.20 8.42
CA SER A 34 -14.44 10.11 8.56
C SER A 34 -15.08 8.89 9.25
N PHE A 35 -14.83 7.71 8.69
CA PHE A 35 -15.34 6.44 9.18
C PHE A 35 -14.18 5.48 9.43
N LYS A 36 -14.19 4.86 10.61
CA LYS A 36 -13.29 3.74 10.91
C LYS A 36 -13.99 2.45 10.51
N VAL A 37 -13.40 1.76 9.55
CA VAL A 37 -13.93 0.50 9.01
C VAL A 37 -12.97 -0.62 9.39
N SER A 38 -13.46 -1.61 10.13
CA SER A 38 -12.66 -2.76 10.56
C SER A 38 -13.22 -4.04 9.95
N GLY A 39 -12.33 -4.89 9.45
CA GLY A 39 -12.68 -6.16 8.80
C GLY A 39 -11.69 -7.26 9.19
N ARG A 40 -11.89 -8.46 8.62
CA ARG A 40 -11.07 -9.65 8.91
C ARG A 40 -9.61 -9.52 8.46
N GLY A 41 -9.32 -8.61 7.52
CA GLY A 41 -7.99 -8.40 7.01
C GLY A 41 -7.96 -7.49 5.78
N GLU A 42 -6.76 -7.28 5.24
CA GLU A 42 -6.51 -6.38 4.11
C GLU A 42 -7.35 -6.73 2.87
N LEU A 43 -7.39 -8.01 2.49
CA LEU A 43 -8.16 -8.45 1.33
C LEU A 43 -9.65 -8.17 1.48
N HIS A 44 -10.22 -8.40 2.66
CA HIS A 44 -11.62 -8.13 2.94
C HIS A 44 -11.96 -6.65 2.75
N LEU A 45 -11.15 -5.76 3.31
CA LEU A 45 -11.32 -4.31 3.16
C LEU A 45 -11.08 -3.85 1.71
N SER A 46 -10.09 -4.44 1.01
CA SER A 46 -9.81 -4.12 -0.38
C SER A 46 -10.98 -4.48 -1.31
N VAL A 47 -11.66 -5.59 -1.06
CA VAL A 47 -12.86 -5.99 -1.82
C VAL A 47 -13.99 -4.98 -1.60
N LEU A 48 -14.23 -4.56 -0.35
CA LEU A 48 -15.22 -3.54 -0.05
C LEU A 48 -14.92 -2.22 -0.76
N ILE A 49 -13.67 -1.74 -0.67
CA ILE A 49 -13.22 -0.51 -1.32
C ILE A 49 -13.44 -0.58 -2.84
N GLU A 50 -13.04 -1.69 -3.48
CA GLU A 50 -13.18 -1.86 -4.93
C GLU A 50 -14.64 -1.93 -5.36
N ASN A 51 -15.50 -2.61 -4.60
CA ASN A 51 -16.93 -2.66 -4.88
C ASN A 51 -17.54 -1.25 -4.81
N MET A 52 -17.25 -0.48 -3.78
CA MET A 52 -17.73 0.89 -3.63
C MET A 52 -17.22 1.79 -4.77
N ARG A 53 -15.95 1.65 -5.16
CA ARG A 53 -15.38 2.37 -6.31
C ARG A 53 -16.14 2.05 -7.61
N ARG A 54 -16.45 0.78 -7.87
CA ARG A 54 -17.22 0.35 -9.05
C ARG A 54 -18.66 0.85 -9.03
N GLU A 55 -19.26 0.98 -7.85
CA GLU A 55 -20.59 1.59 -7.67
C GLU A 55 -20.57 3.12 -7.92
N GLY A 56 -19.39 3.74 -8.02
CA GLY A 56 -19.21 5.17 -8.33
C GLY A 56 -19.05 6.05 -7.09
N TYR A 57 -18.70 5.48 -5.94
CA TYR A 57 -18.30 6.22 -4.75
C TYR A 57 -16.88 6.75 -4.91
N GLU A 58 -16.65 7.96 -4.40
CA GLU A 58 -15.35 8.62 -4.39
C GLU A 58 -15.00 9.01 -2.97
N PHE A 59 -13.90 8.48 -2.45
CA PHE A 59 -13.47 8.65 -1.07
C PHE A 59 -11.96 8.40 -0.95
N ALA A 60 -11.35 8.98 0.07
CA ALA A 60 -9.96 8.72 0.43
C ALA A 60 -9.90 7.57 1.46
N VAL A 61 -8.84 6.78 1.39
CA VAL A 61 -8.57 5.67 2.32
C VAL A 61 -7.25 5.96 3.01
N SER A 62 -7.23 5.89 4.34
CA SER A 62 -5.99 5.92 5.12
C SER A 62 -5.35 4.52 5.17
N LYS A 63 -4.12 4.47 5.67
CA LYS A 63 -3.40 3.23 5.94
C LYS A 63 -4.25 2.25 6.75
N ALA A 64 -4.23 0.98 6.35
CA ALA A 64 -4.80 -0.10 7.15
C ALA A 64 -3.91 -0.37 8.39
N GLU A 65 -4.53 -0.45 9.55
CA GLU A 65 -3.87 -0.72 10.82
C GLU A 65 -4.45 -1.99 11.45
N VAL A 66 -3.62 -2.77 12.10
CA VAL A 66 -4.09 -3.91 12.90
C VAL A 66 -4.69 -3.40 14.22
N LEU A 67 -5.70 -4.10 14.71
CA LEU A 67 -6.29 -3.80 16.03
C LEU A 67 -5.38 -4.38 17.13
N TYR A 68 -4.88 -3.50 17.98
CA TYR A 68 -4.12 -3.89 19.15
C TYR A 68 -5.05 -4.11 20.35
N HIS A 69 -4.65 -5.01 21.24
CA HIS A 69 -5.27 -5.20 22.54
C HIS A 69 -4.33 -4.72 23.64
N THR A 70 -4.88 -4.51 24.80
CA THR A 70 -4.10 -4.21 26.03
C THR A 70 -4.43 -5.27 27.05
N ASP A 71 -3.41 -5.88 27.64
CA ASP A 71 -3.61 -6.85 28.72
C ASP A 71 -4.00 -6.16 30.05
N GLU A 72 -4.28 -6.96 31.09
CA GLU A 72 -4.65 -6.47 32.40
C GLU A 72 -3.52 -5.66 33.09
N ARG A 73 -2.28 -5.77 32.60
CA ARG A 73 -1.09 -5.07 33.08
C ARG A 73 -0.76 -3.82 32.30
N GLY A 74 -1.59 -3.47 31.32
CA GLY A 74 -1.38 -2.31 30.45
C GLY A 74 -0.38 -2.54 29.30
N LYS A 75 0.06 -3.78 29.06
CA LYS A 75 0.95 -4.10 27.94
C LYS A 75 0.17 -4.18 26.63
N LYS A 76 0.77 -3.63 25.59
CA LYS A 76 0.23 -3.67 24.21
C LYS A 76 0.43 -5.06 23.62
N LEU A 77 -0.67 -5.67 23.16
CA LEU A 77 -0.71 -6.95 22.48
C LEU A 77 -1.03 -6.74 21.01
N GLU A 78 -0.43 -7.55 20.14
CA GLU A 78 -0.69 -7.53 18.71
C GLU A 78 -1.16 -8.90 18.20
N PRO A 79 -2.00 -8.93 17.14
CA PRO A 79 -2.46 -10.17 16.54
C PRO A 79 -1.32 -10.87 15.82
N MET A 80 -1.20 -12.17 16.06
CA MET A 80 -0.21 -13.07 15.44
C MET A 80 -0.88 -14.01 14.46
N GLU A 81 -0.15 -14.33 13.42
CA GLU A 81 -0.56 -15.32 12.41
C GLU A 81 0.47 -16.44 12.30
N LEU A 82 -0.03 -17.65 12.17
CA LEU A 82 0.73 -18.81 11.77
C LEU A 82 0.70 -18.90 10.25
N ALA A 83 1.83 -18.66 9.61
CA ALA A 83 1.96 -18.66 8.16
C ALA A 83 2.68 -19.93 7.66
N TYR A 84 2.08 -20.60 6.68
CA TYR A 84 2.66 -21.69 5.91
C TYR A 84 2.99 -21.19 4.52
N ILE A 85 4.26 -21.32 4.13
CA ILE A 85 4.79 -20.68 2.94
C ILE A 85 5.58 -21.73 2.14
N ASP A 86 5.07 -22.05 0.96
CA ASP A 86 5.73 -22.97 0.03
C ASP A 86 6.49 -22.14 -1.02
N VAL A 87 7.80 -22.33 -1.09
CA VAL A 87 8.68 -21.57 -1.98
C VAL A 87 9.65 -22.49 -2.72
N PRO A 88 10.05 -22.14 -3.96
CA PRO A 88 11.16 -22.80 -4.62
C PRO A 88 12.42 -22.74 -3.75
N ASP A 89 13.22 -23.79 -3.76
CA ASP A 89 14.39 -23.93 -2.88
C ASP A 89 15.39 -22.76 -3.03
N ASP A 90 15.54 -22.23 -4.26
CA ASP A 90 16.42 -21.09 -4.57
C ASP A 90 15.90 -19.75 -3.98
N CYS A 91 14.63 -19.66 -3.63
CA CYS A 91 14.01 -18.45 -3.08
C CYS A 91 13.91 -18.46 -1.54
N THR A 92 14.20 -19.59 -0.89
CA THR A 92 14.00 -19.81 0.55
C THR A 92 14.72 -18.76 1.40
N GLY A 93 15.99 -18.48 1.09
CA GLY A 93 16.80 -17.54 1.87
C GLY A 93 16.27 -16.10 1.85
N SER A 94 15.84 -15.61 0.68
CA SER A 94 15.30 -14.26 0.54
C SER A 94 13.97 -14.10 1.29
N VAL A 95 13.11 -15.10 1.25
CA VAL A 95 11.82 -15.10 1.95
C VAL A 95 12.03 -15.12 3.48
N ILE A 96 12.92 -16.00 3.98
CA ILE A 96 13.25 -16.02 5.42
C ILE A 96 13.78 -14.68 5.89
N GLN A 97 14.73 -14.08 5.16
CA GLN A 97 15.30 -12.78 5.51
C GLN A 97 14.23 -11.69 5.60
N LYS A 98 13.34 -11.61 4.60
CA LYS A 98 12.29 -10.58 4.56
C LYS A 98 11.27 -10.75 5.67
N LEU A 99 10.81 -11.97 5.92
CA LEU A 99 9.85 -12.23 7.00
C LEU A 99 10.46 -11.97 8.38
N SER A 100 11.73 -12.31 8.59
CA SER A 100 12.43 -11.99 9.84
C SER A 100 12.56 -10.48 10.07
N GLN A 101 12.83 -9.69 9.02
CA GLN A 101 12.82 -8.22 9.11
C GLN A 101 11.43 -7.68 9.48
N ARG A 102 10.35 -8.41 9.14
CA ARG A 102 8.95 -8.11 9.47
C ARG A 102 8.52 -8.72 10.80
N LYS A 103 9.49 -9.07 11.67
CA LYS A 103 9.27 -9.66 13.00
C LYS A 103 8.67 -11.07 12.99
N GLY A 104 8.77 -11.76 11.86
CA GLY A 104 8.42 -13.18 11.77
C GLY A 104 9.49 -14.06 12.40
N GLU A 105 9.06 -15.06 13.14
CA GLU A 105 9.88 -16.11 13.74
C GLU A 105 9.72 -17.42 12.94
N LEU A 106 10.83 -17.97 12.44
CA LEU A 106 10.81 -19.25 11.74
C LEU A 106 10.63 -20.39 12.74
N LEU A 107 9.49 -21.07 12.69
CA LEU A 107 9.17 -22.20 13.57
C LEU A 107 9.66 -23.53 13.00
N GLY A 108 9.67 -23.66 11.67
CA GLY A 108 10.06 -24.89 11.01
C GLY A 108 10.30 -24.72 9.52
N MET A 109 11.09 -25.67 8.98
CA MET A 109 11.40 -25.76 7.56
C MET A 109 11.44 -27.22 7.16
N SER A 110 10.73 -27.59 6.11
CA SER A 110 10.72 -28.96 5.60
C SER A 110 10.69 -28.98 4.07
N PRO A 111 11.50 -29.83 3.43
CA PRO A 111 11.43 -30.01 2.00
C PRO A 111 10.09 -30.67 1.61
N ILE A 112 9.54 -30.23 0.48
CA ILE A 112 8.38 -30.86 -0.16
C ILE A 112 8.75 -31.28 -1.58
N ASN A 113 7.94 -32.15 -2.17
CA ASN A 113 8.23 -32.66 -3.50
C ASN A 113 8.29 -31.56 -4.55
N GLY A 114 9.15 -31.76 -5.56
CA GLY A 114 9.23 -30.87 -6.72
C GLY A 114 10.19 -29.68 -6.58
N GLY A 115 11.17 -29.73 -5.67
CA GLY A 115 12.16 -28.64 -5.49
C GLY A 115 11.60 -27.44 -4.74
N TYR A 116 10.67 -27.69 -3.80
CA TYR A 116 10.07 -26.68 -2.93
C TYR A 116 10.38 -26.97 -1.46
N THR A 117 10.47 -25.90 -0.72
CA THR A 117 10.58 -25.93 0.74
C THR A 117 9.36 -25.28 1.37
N ARG A 118 8.75 -25.92 2.36
CA ARG A 118 7.72 -25.38 3.22
C ARG A 118 8.34 -24.71 4.44
N LEU A 119 8.04 -23.44 4.62
CA LEU A 119 8.41 -22.65 5.78
C LEU A 119 7.18 -22.47 6.66
N GLN A 120 7.38 -22.53 7.97
CA GLN A 120 6.35 -22.22 8.97
C GLN A 120 6.84 -21.05 9.81
N PHE A 121 6.04 -19.98 9.86
CA PHE A 121 6.35 -18.76 10.60
C PHE A 121 5.24 -18.39 11.58
N SER A 122 5.62 -17.95 12.78
CA SER A 122 4.78 -17.11 13.62
C SER A 122 5.13 -15.65 13.30
N ILE A 123 4.17 -14.84 12.88
CA ILE A 123 4.43 -13.48 12.42
C ILE A 123 3.30 -12.54 12.84
N PRO A 124 3.59 -11.30 13.28
CA PRO A 124 2.56 -10.30 13.50
C PRO A 124 1.73 -10.07 12.23
N SER A 125 0.40 -10.00 12.35
CA SER A 125 -0.49 -9.75 11.19
C SER A 125 -0.06 -8.53 10.38
N ARG A 126 0.41 -7.45 11.06
CA ARG A 126 0.98 -6.27 10.38
C ARG A 126 2.23 -6.60 9.56
N GLY A 127 2.98 -7.66 9.88
CA GLY A 127 4.14 -8.12 9.12
C GLY A 127 3.79 -8.69 7.76
N LEU A 128 2.57 -9.17 7.57
CA LEU A 128 2.07 -9.69 6.29
C LEU A 128 1.41 -8.62 5.42
N ILE A 129 1.00 -7.48 6.00
CA ILE A 129 0.42 -6.38 5.23
C ILE A 129 1.41 -5.91 4.15
N GLY A 130 0.95 -5.86 2.90
CA GLY A 130 1.75 -5.47 1.73
C GLY A 130 2.86 -6.44 1.33
N TYR A 131 3.08 -7.55 2.06
CA TYR A 131 4.14 -8.50 1.73
C TYR A 131 3.82 -9.36 0.50
N ARG A 132 2.55 -9.59 0.21
CA ARG A 132 2.12 -10.50 -0.88
C ARG A 132 2.69 -10.10 -2.25
N GLY A 133 2.73 -8.81 -2.57
CA GLY A 133 3.31 -8.31 -3.81
C GLY A 133 4.81 -8.55 -3.91
N GLU A 134 5.56 -8.29 -2.83
CA GLU A 134 6.99 -8.58 -2.75
C GLU A 134 7.26 -10.08 -2.85
N PHE A 135 6.47 -10.89 -2.15
CA PHE A 135 6.58 -12.35 -2.15
C PHE A 135 6.42 -12.94 -3.55
N LEU A 136 5.43 -12.49 -4.32
CA LEU A 136 5.25 -12.93 -5.70
C LEU A 136 6.46 -12.56 -6.58
N THR A 137 7.04 -11.38 -6.38
CA THR A 137 8.24 -10.96 -7.10
C THR A 137 9.45 -11.82 -6.72
N ASP A 138 9.67 -12.06 -5.43
CA ASP A 138 10.79 -12.84 -4.91
C ASP A 138 10.75 -14.30 -5.36
N THR A 139 9.55 -14.85 -5.46
CA THR A 139 9.31 -16.25 -5.87
C THR A 139 9.01 -16.40 -7.35
N LYS A 140 9.15 -15.33 -8.15
CA LYS A 140 8.84 -15.31 -9.59
C LYS A 140 7.41 -15.82 -9.90
N GLY A 141 6.48 -15.57 -8.98
CA GLY A 141 5.09 -16.02 -9.07
C GLY A 141 4.83 -17.48 -8.63
N ASN A 142 5.87 -18.22 -8.23
CA ASN A 142 5.75 -19.64 -7.91
C ASN A 142 5.55 -19.95 -6.41
N GLY A 143 5.53 -18.92 -5.55
CA GLY A 143 5.33 -19.11 -4.11
C GLY A 143 3.85 -19.16 -3.73
N ILE A 144 3.55 -19.90 -2.67
CA ILE A 144 2.22 -19.97 -2.05
C ILE A 144 2.36 -19.55 -0.59
N ILE A 145 1.53 -18.62 -0.16
CA ILE A 145 1.47 -18.17 1.23
C ILE A 145 0.03 -18.30 1.75
N ASN A 146 -0.12 -19.01 2.85
CA ASN A 146 -1.36 -19.13 3.61
C ASN A 146 -1.08 -18.79 5.05
N SER A 147 -1.99 -18.06 5.69
CA SER A 147 -1.89 -17.72 7.10
C SER A 147 -3.22 -17.89 7.80
N SER A 148 -3.15 -18.14 9.09
CA SER A 148 -4.29 -18.23 9.98
C SER A 148 -3.99 -17.48 11.27
N PHE A 149 -5.01 -16.81 11.82
CA PHE A 149 -4.90 -16.14 13.11
C PHE A 149 -4.59 -17.17 14.22
N GLU A 150 -3.57 -16.90 15.03
CA GLU A 150 -3.12 -17.79 16.10
C GLU A 150 -3.50 -17.25 17.50
N GLY A 151 -3.50 -15.93 17.66
CA GLY A 151 -3.80 -15.30 18.94
C GLY A 151 -3.19 -13.91 19.05
N TYR A 152 -3.08 -13.42 20.27
CA TYR A 152 -2.45 -12.15 20.60
C TYR A 152 -1.19 -12.39 21.42
N GLU A 153 -0.08 -11.76 21.03
CA GLU A 153 1.17 -11.77 21.79
C GLU A 153 1.64 -10.34 22.07
N GLU A 154 2.63 -10.23 22.96
CA GLU A 154 3.25 -8.95 23.28
C GLU A 154 3.85 -8.30 22.02
N TYR A 155 3.65 -6.99 21.86
CA TYR A 155 4.11 -6.21 20.72
C TYR A 155 5.62 -6.39 20.47
N LYS A 156 5.98 -6.87 19.28
CA LYS A 156 7.37 -7.23 18.92
C LYS A 156 8.22 -6.05 18.44
N GLY A 157 7.79 -4.82 18.72
CA GLY A 157 8.51 -3.61 18.31
C GLY A 157 8.22 -3.18 16.88
N ASP A 158 8.78 -2.06 16.46
CA ASP A 158 8.51 -1.47 15.16
C ASP A 158 9.08 -2.32 14.01
N ILE A 159 8.33 -2.36 12.91
CA ILE A 159 8.77 -2.94 11.64
C ILE A 159 9.10 -1.78 10.71
N SER A 160 10.33 -1.72 10.25
CA SER A 160 10.72 -0.75 9.24
C SER A 160 10.28 -1.24 7.86
N TYR A 161 9.12 -0.77 7.41
CA TYR A 161 8.57 -1.13 6.08
C TYR A 161 9.14 -0.28 4.97
N ARG A 162 9.52 0.93 5.30
CA ARG A 162 9.76 1.97 4.32
C ARG A 162 11.21 1.95 3.86
N LYS A 163 11.44 1.49 2.65
CA LYS A 163 12.72 1.63 1.95
C LYS A 163 12.77 2.94 1.16
N ASN A 164 11.63 3.41 0.69
CA ASN A 164 11.49 4.50 -0.27
C ASN A 164 10.55 5.59 0.25
N GLY A 165 10.82 6.84 -0.08
CA GLY A 165 9.95 7.97 0.16
C GLY A 165 8.87 8.11 -0.93
N SER A 166 8.07 9.16 -0.82
CA SER A 166 7.05 9.49 -1.81
C SER A 166 7.41 10.77 -2.55
N LEU A 167 6.98 10.86 -3.80
CA LEU A 167 6.90 12.10 -4.54
C LEU A 167 5.47 12.64 -4.39
N ILE A 168 5.35 13.84 -3.81
CA ILE A 168 4.07 14.46 -3.44
C ILE A 168 3.83 15.66 -4.35
N ALA A 169 2.62 15.76 -4.92
CA ALA A 169 2.27 16.91 -5.76
C ALA A 169 2.20 18.19 -4.93
N TYR A 170 2.97 19.21 -5.33
CA TYR A 170 3.00 20.52 -4.68
C TYR A 170 1.69 21.33 -4.84
N GLU A 171 1.05 21.22 -6.01
CA GLU A 171 -0.15 21.98 -6.35
C GLU A 171 -1.19 21.13 -7.08
N SER A 172 -2.43 21.64 -7.12
CA SER A 172 -3.53 21.02 -7.87
C SER A 172 -3.54 21.49 -9.31
N GLY A 173 -3.77 20.58 -10.27
CA GLY A 173 -3.82 20.92 -11.69
C GLY A 173 -3.76 19.68 -12.58
N ASP A 174 -3.42 19.88 -13.84
CA ASP A 174 -3.18 18.79 -14.78
C ASP A 174 -1.67 18.50 -14.84
N ALA A 175 -1.30 17.23 -14.77
CA ALA A 175 0.09 16.80 -14.90
C ALA A 175 0.60 17.05 -16.33
N ILE A 176 1.67 17.82 -16.47
CA ILE A 176 2.23 18.25 -17.76
C ILE A 176 3.54 17.52 -18.04
N THR A 177 3.79 17.18 -19.29
CA THR A 177 5.00 16.46 -19.72
C THR A 177 6.29 17.07 -19.18
N TYR A 178 6.43 18.40 -19.16
CA TYR A 178 7.62 19.07 -18.65
C TYR A 178 7.78 18.91 -17.13
N GLY A 179 6.69 19.05 -16.37
CA GLY A 179 6.69 18.85 -14.92
C GLY A 179 7.02 17.39 -14.56
N LEU A 180 6.43 16.44 -15.26
CA LEU A 180 6.69 15.01 -15.09
C LEU A 180 8.13 14.63 -15.46
N PHE A 181 8.69 15.21 -16.54
CA PHE A 181 10.07 14.98 -16.93
C PHE A 181 11.06 15.39 -15.82
N ASN A 182 10.85 16.53 -15.19
CA ASN A 182 11.68 16.94 -14.05
C ASN A 182 11.45 16.07 -12.80
N ALA A 183 10.22 15.62 -12.58
CA ALA A 183 9.87 14.79 -11.43
C ALA A 183 10.44 13.36 -11.55
N GLN A 184 10.52 12.78 -12.75
CA GLN A 184 11.07 11.43 -12.96
C GLN A 184 12.57 11.31 -12.62
N GLU A 185 13.31 12.42 -12.58
CA GLU A 185 14.71 12.43 -12.11
C GLU A 185 14.81 12.16 -10.60
N ARG A 186 13.73 12.38 -9.87
CA ARG A 186 13.62 12.18 -8.41
C ARG A 186 13.15 10.79 -8.04
N GLY A 187 12.51 10.06 -8.97
CA GLY A 187 12.01 8.71 -8.69
C GLY A 187 11.07 8.17 -9.75
N THR A 188 10.36 7.11 -9.41
CA THR A 188 9.42 6.43 -10.32
C THR A 188 8.04 7.06 -10.20
N LEU A 189 7.47 7.50 -11.32
CA LEU A 189 6.14 8.11 -11.35
C LEU A 189 5.03 7.05 -11.42
N PHE A 190 3.87 7.37 -10.85
CA PHE A 190 2.64 6.57 -10.87
C PHE A 190 1.58 7.15 -11.80
N ILE A 191 1.79 8.38 -12.28
CA ILE A 191 0.86 9.14 -13.13
C ILE A 191 1.50 9.50 -14.46
N GLY A 192 0.65 9.67 -15.47
CA GLY A 192 1.02 10.11 -16.82
C GLY A 192 0.61 11.55 -17.13
N PRO A 193 0.97 12.04 -18.33
CA PRO A 193 0.55 13.37 -18.79
C PRO A 193 -0.96 13.47 -18.96
N GLY A 194 -1.54 14.62 -18.55
CA GLY A 194 -2.96 14.89 -18.64
C GLY A 194 -3.80 14.36 -17.48
N GLU A 195 -3.18 13.67 -16.52
CA GLU A 195 -3.89 13.25 -15.31
C GLU A 195 -4.07 14.44 -14.34
N LYS A 196 -5.25 14.50 -13.73
CA LYS A 196 -5.56 15.51 -12.72
C LYS A 196 -4.93 15.13 -11.38
N VAL A 197 -4.22 16.06 -10.79
CA VAL A 197 -3.59 15.93 -9.48
C VAL A 197 -4.12 16.99 -8.52
N TYR A 198 -4.07 16.69 -7.23
CA TYR A 198 -4.35 17.64 -6.16
C TYR A 198 -3.12 17.80 -5.26
N ALA A 199 -2.99 18.95 -4.62
CA ALA A 199 -1.89 19.21 -3.69
C ALA A 199 -1.90 18.17 -2.55
N GLY A 200 -0.74 17.55 -2.29
CA GLY A 200 -0.61 16.44 -1.35
C GLY A 200 -0.86 15.04 -1.96
N MET A 201 -1.23 14.93 -3.24
CA MET A 201 -1.38 13.64 -3.91
C MET A 201 -0.03 12.96 -4.09
N ILE A 202 0.06 11.66 -3.78
CA ILE A 202 1.25 10.86 -4.07
C ILE A 202 1.28 10.56 -5.57
N VAL A 203 2.29 11.08 -6.25
CA VAL A 203 2.46 10.96 -7.71
C VAL A 203 3.62 10.07 -8.12
N GLY A 204 4.39 9.57 -7.16
CA GLY A 204 5.53 8.70 -7.43
C GLY A 204 6.21 8.19 -6.17
N GLU A 205 7.23 7.38 -6.36
CA GLU A 205 8.08 6.76 -5.35
C GLU A 205 9.48 7.36 -5.43
N ASN A 206 9.99 7.87 -4.29
CA ASN A 206 11.36 8.36 -4.17
C ASN A 206 12.28 7.20 -3.74
N PRO A 207 13.42 6.95 -4.40
CA PRO A 207 14.36 5.90 -4.00
C PRO A 207 15.02 6.17 -2.63
N ARG A 208 14.96 7.40 -2.13
CA ARG A 208 15.38 7.77 -0.77
C ARG A 208 14.21 7.64 0.20
N THR A 209 14.49 7.55 1.48
CA THR A 209 13.47 7.39 2.55
C THR A 209 12.63 8.64 2.81
N GLU A 210 13.04 9.79 2.29
CA GLU A 210 12.38 11.08 2.50
C GLU A 210 11.29 11.34 1.48
N ASP A 211 10.20 11.98 1.91
CA ASP A 211 9.15 12.50 1.05
C ASP A 211 9.59 13.82 0.44
N ILE A 212 9.35 13.99 -0.85
CA ILE A 212 9.75 15.18 -1.60
C ILE A 212 8.54 15.75 -2.33
N GLU A 213 8.29 17.04 -2.16
CA GLU A 213 7.32 17.76 -2.98
C GLU A 213 7.88 18.00 -4.38
N VAL A 214 7.07 17.70 -5.39
CA VAL A 214 7.39 17.89 -6.81
C VAL A 214 6.27 18.64 -7.52
N ASN A 215 6.63 19.55 -8.41
CA ASN A 215 5.64 20.26 -9.22
C ASN A 215 5.48 19.57 -10.58
N VAL A 216 4.47 18.69 -10.67
CA VAL A 216 4.13 17.98 -11.92
C VAL A 216 3.26 18.81 -12.88
N CYS A 217 2.72 19.95 -12.40
CA CYS A 217 1.92 20.87 -13.21
C CYS A 217 2.75 22.00 -13.85
N LYS A 218 4.08 22.01 -13.62
CA LYS A 218 4.98 23.07 -14.08
C LYS A 218 5.09 23.10 -15.60
N THR A 219 4.77 24.26 -16.19
CA THR A 219 4.97 24.54 -17.60
C THR A 219 6.40 24.97 -17.91
N LYS A 220 6.89 24.68 -19.12
CA LYS A 220 8.16 25.20 -19.61
C LYS A 220 8.01 26.71 -19.84
N HIS A 221 8.79 27.54 -19.15
CA HIS A 221 8.88 28.96 -19.52
C HIS A 221 9.52 29.09 -20.89
N LEU A 222 8.79 29.67 -21.85
CA LEU A 222 9.35 30.02 -23.14
C LEU A 222 10.34 31.18 -22.95
N THR A 223 11.61 30.88 -23.02
CA THR A 223 12.66 31.91 -23.13
C THR A 223 12.86 32.25 -24.59
N ASN A 224 12.88 33.54 -24.93
CA ASN A 224 13.01 34.09 -26.29
C ASN A 224 14.42 33.89 -26.91
N THR A 225 15.20 32.95 -26.42
CA THR A 225 16.51 32.61 -26.98
C THR A 225 16.32 31.62 -28.11
N ARG A 226 16.56 32.07 -29.34
CA ARG A 226 16.71 31.23 -30.53
C ARG A 226 17.98 30.37 -30.39
N SER A 227 17.93 29.30 -29.62
CA SER A 227 18.89 28.22 -29.76
C SER A 227 18.30 27.23 -30.76
N SER A 228 18.96 27.13 -31.93
CA SER A 228 18.64 26.19 -32.99
C SER A 228 18.97 24.73 -32.69
N SER A 229 19.26 24.40 -31.43
CA SER A 229 19.37 23.01 -30.99
C SER A 229 17.98 22.52 -30.61
N ALA A 230 17.52 21.60 -31.45
CA ALA A 230 16.26 20.87 -31.42
C ALA A 230 15.61 20.83 -30.02
N ASP A 231 14.29 21.07 -29.99
CA ASP A 231 13.45 20.59 -28.92
C ASP A 231 13.66 19.07 -28.81
N GLU A 232 14.62 18.67 -27.97
CA GLU A 232 14.81 17.27 -27.63
C GLU A 232 13.48 16.76 -27.08
N ALA A 233 12.90 15.79 -27.77
CA ALA A 233 11.64 15.21 -27.37
C ALA A 233 11.79 14.69 -25.93
N LEU A 234 11.07 15.30 -24.99
CA LEU A 234 11.10 14.89 -23.59
C LEU A 234 10.60 13.44 -23.49
N ARG A 235 11.50 12.51 -23.22
CA ARG A 235 11.16 11.10 -23.04
C ARG A 235 10.71 10.88 -21.61
N LEU A 236 9.44 10.53 -21.45
CA LEU A 236 8.90 10.07 -20.18
C LEU A 236 9.04 8.55 -20.08
N VAL A 237 9.48 8.08 -18.93
CA VAL A 237 9.38 6.67 -18.57
C VAL A 237 7.90 6.37 -18.31
N PRO A 238 7.35 5.25 -18.84
CA PRO A 238 5.96 4.89 -18.55
C PRO A 238 5.70 4.82 -17.03
N PRO A 239 4.56 5.34 -16.56
CA PRO A 239 4.24 5.32 -15.16
C PRO A 239 4.07 3.88 -14.65
N LYS A 240 4.50 3.64 -13.41
CA LYS A 240 4.28 2.37 -12.71
C LYS A 240 2.83 2.31 -12.27
N ILE A 241 2.04 1.42 -12.88
CA ILE A 241 0.65 1.20 -12.47
C ILE A 241 0.65 0.26 -11.25
N LEU A 242 0.08 0.74 -10.16
CA LEU A 242 -0.03 -0.01 -8.91
C LEU A 242 -1.38 -0.73 -8.85
N SER A 243 -1.39 -1.97 -8.33
CA SER A 243 -2.62 -2.60 -7.87
C SER A 243 -3.14 -1.89 -6.62
N LEU A 244 -4.43 -2.08 -6.29
CA LEU A 244 -5.01 -1.51 -5.07
C LEU A 244 -4.23 -1.93 -3.81
N GLU A 245 -3.83 -3.19 -3.71
CA GLU A 245 -3.02 -3.71 -2.59
C GLU A 245 -1.66 -3.01 -2.50
N GLN A 246 -0.98 -2.83 -3.64
CA GLN A 246 0.29 -2.10 -3.70
C GLN A 246 0.11 -0.62 -3.32
N ALA A 247 -0.96 0.02 -3.79
CA ALA A 247 -1.27 1.39 -3.44
C ALA A 247 -1.55 1.53 -1.94
N LEU A 248 -2.33 0.63 -1.34
CA LEU A 248 -2.61 0.62 0.10
C LEU A 248 -1.34 0.37 0.93
N SER A 249 -0.38 -0.42 0.43
CA SER A 249 0.90 -0.63 1.12
C SER A 249 1.82 0.58 1.04
N LEU A 250 1.69 1.43 0.02
CA LEU A 250 2.46 2.68 -0.12
C LEU A 250 1.93 3.83 0.73
N ILE A 251 0.65 3.80 1.11
CA ILE A 251 0.03 4.80 2.01
C ILE A 251 0.61 4.70 3.45
N HIS A 252 1.72 4.04 3.62
CA HIS A 252 2.47 3.98 4.87
C HIS A 252 3.27 5.28 5.13
N ILE A 253 2.65 6.43 4.87
CA ILE A 253 3.19 7.75 5.16
C ILE A 253 2.61 8.25 6.48
#